data_f2a4bd0ee83d967211554484e03dca9b
#
_entry.id   f2a4bd0ee83d967211554484e03dca9b
#
_cell.length_a   1.000
_cell.length_b   1.000
_cell.length_c   1.000
_cell.angle_alpha   90.00
_cell.angle_beta   90.00
_cell.angle_gamma   90.00
#
_symmetry.space_group_name_H-M   'P 1'
#
loop_
_entity.id
_entity.type
_entity.pdbx_description
1 polymer ?
#
loop_
_entity_poly.entity_id
_entity_poly.type
_entity_poly.pdbx_seq_one_letter_code
_entity_poly.pdbx_strand_id
1 'polypeptide(L)'
;MPDVLLYTYVSGHKYDTTAEKVAGNLAELKRAGSWTVRDCFRLGYNLHFLEDYFTYPHNSHFEGGFIAHCLYEHRLSRALQRYLHENPRPAATVLPPPDAVCAVLEEHHSAYMRTAPSPENDAAYIVSCTELVGWEVFAAFSRQAASARALAFMQRVGIA
;
A
#
# COMPACT_ATOMS: atom_id res chain seq x y z
N MET A 1 -0.01 2.79 15.04
CA MET A 1 -0.12 1.34 14.80
C MET A 1 -1.58 0.94 14.97
N PRO A 2 -2.32 0.64 13.88
CA PRO A 2 -3.74 0.29 13.95
C PRO A 2 -4.02 -1.00 14.73
N ASP A 3 -3.07 -1.95 14.72
CA ASP A 3 -3.24 -3.26 15.36
C ASP A 3 -3.24 -3.24 16.90
N VAL A 4 -2.89 -2.09 17.50
CA VAL A 4 -2.91 -1.91 18.97
C VAL A 4 -4.33 -1.68 19.49
N LEU A 5 -5.28 -1.36 18.63
CA LEU A 5 -6.67 -1.20 19.00
C LEU A 5 -7.39 -2.55 18.85
N LEU A 6 -7.84 -3.13 19.95
CA LEU A 6 -8.60 -4.39 19.99
C LEU A 6 -9.77 -4.43 18.99
N TYR A 7 -10.32 -3.28 18.66
CA TYR A 7 -11.39 -3.08 17.69
C TYR A 7 -10.96 -3.34 16.24
N THR A 8 -9.74 -2.96 15.86
CA THR A 8 -9.21 -3.19 14.51
C THR A 8 -8.88 -4.66 14.28
N TYR A 9 -8.47 -5.36 15.31
CA TYR A 9 -8.29 -6.82 15.28
C TYR A 9 -9.60 -7.57 15.03
N VAL A 10 -10.71 -7.12 15.64
CA VAL A 10 -12.03 -7.77 15.50
C VAL A 10 -12.73 -7.41 14.19
N SER A 11 -12.53 -6.20 13.64
CA SER A 11 -13.20 -5.74 12.41
C SER A 11 -12.56 -6.25 11.11
N GLY A 12 -11.41 -6.91 11.19
CA GLY A 12 -10.72 -7.59 10.10
C GLY A 12 -10.19 -6.63 9.01
N HIS A 13 -8.89 -6.65 8.78
CA HIS A 13 -8.21 -5.95 7.68
C HIS A 13 -8.21 -6.81 6.40
N LYS A 14 -9.36 -7.50 6.13
CA LYS A 14 -9.45 -8.41 4.99
C LYS A 14 -9.65 -7.65 3.68
N TYR A 15 -9.04 -8.15 2.64
CA TYR A 15 -9.19 -7.64 1.28
C TYR A 15 -10.65 -7.44 0.90
N ASP A 16 -11.47 -8.47 1.04
CA ASP A 16 -12.89 -8.48 0.62
C ASP A 16 -13.75 -7.39 1.26
N THR A 17 -13.34 -6.88 2.45
CA THR A 17 -14.12 -5.92 3.21
C THR A 17 -13.62 -4.48 3.11
N THR A 18 -12.36 -4.29 2.73
CA THR A 18 -11.72 -2.98 2.84
C THR A 18 -11.06 -2.49 1.54
N ALA A 19 -10.85 -3.34 0.53
CA ALA A 19 -10.12 -3.01 -0.67
C ALA A 19 -10.72 -1.83 -1.45
N GLU A 20 -12.04 -1.79 -1.63
CA GLU A 20 -12.72 -0.68 -2.31
C GLU A 20 -12.52 0.66 -1.59
N LYS A 21 -12.64 0.67 -0.26
CA LYS A 21 -12.42 1.86 0.56
C LYS A 21 -10.97 2.34 0.49
N VAL A 22 -10.02 1.42 0.58
CA VAL A 22 -8.59 1.72 0.47
C VAL A 22 -8.27 2.29 -0.90
N ALA A 23 -8.77 1.68 -1.96
CA ALA A 23 -8.60 2.17 -3.33
C ALA A 23 -9.19 3.58 -3.52
N GLY A 24 -10.38 3.84 -2.98
CA GLY A 24 -11.00 5.16 -2.97
C GLY A 24 -10.15 6.22 -2.26
N ASN A 25 -9.64 5.89 -1.07
CA ASN A 25 -8.76 6.78 -0.30
C ASN A 25 -7.46 7.10 -1.04
N LEU A 26 -6.84 6.11 -1.68
CA LEU A 26 -5.63 6.30 -2.48
C LEU A 26 -5.90 7.17 -3.71
N ALA A 27 -7.04 6.96 -4.38
CA ALA A 27 -7.46 7.79 -5.50
C ALA A 27 -7.71 9.26 -5.10
N GLU A 28 -8.25 9.51 -3.89
CA GLU A 28 -8.39 10.87 -3.35
C GLU A 28 -7.02 11.51 -3.10
N LEU A 29 -6.09 10.78 -2.47
CA LEU A 29 -4.74 11.27 -2.23
C LEU A 29 -3.99 11.60 -3.54
N LYS A 30 -4.19 10.82 -4.59
CA LYS A 30 -3.64 11.09 -5.93
C LYS A 30 -4.16 12.39 -6.52
N ARG A 31 -5.43 12.76 -6.26
CA ARG A 31 -6.05 13.99 -6.77
C ARG A 31 -5.78 15.22 -5.92
N ALA A 32 -5.24 15.06 -4.71
CA ALA A 32 -4.97 16.18 -3.82
C ALA A 32 -3.82 17.06 -4.36
N GLY A 33 -4.12 18.35 -4.63
CA GLY A 33 -3.13 19.31 -5.14
C GLY A 33 -2.07 19.75 -4.12
N SER A 34 -2.32 19.48 -2.85
CA SER A 34 -1.38 19.71 -1.74
C SER A 34 -1.58 18.67 -0.66
N TRP A 35 -0.50 18.26 0.00
CA TRP A 35 -0.57 17.33 1.12
C TRP A 35 -0.29 18.02 2.43
N THR A 36 -1.09 17.66 3.42
CA THR A 36 -0.91 17.97 4.82
C THR A 36 -0.24 16.79 5.54
N VAL A 37 0.20 17.01 6.78
CA VAL A 37 0.66 15.91 7.66
C VAL A 37 -0.42 14.83 7.81
N ARG A 38 -1.70 15.22 7.84
CA ARG A 38 -2.83 14.29 7.89
C ARG A 38 -2.88 13.38 6.65
N ASP A 39 -2.56 13.90 5.46
CA ASP A 39 -2.56 13.10 4.22
C ASP A 39 -1.40 12.11 4.19
N CYS A 40 -0.25 12.47 4.77
CA CYS A 40 0.84 11.53 4.97
C CYS A 40 0.43 10.37 5.90
N PHE A 41 -0.26 10.67 7.01
CA PHE A 41 -0.82 9.63 7.88
C PHE A 41 -1.87 8.77 7.17
N ARG A 42 -2.75 9.39 6.36
CA ARG A 42 -3.73 8.65 5.54
C ARG A 42 -3.04 7.70 4.56
N LEU A 43 -1.97 8.15 3.90
CA LEU A 43 -1.20 7.28 3.02
C LEU A 43 -0.64 6.09 3.80
N GLY A 44 0.09 6.33 4.89
CA GLY A 44 0.66 5.26 5.73
C GLY A 44 -0.40 4.28 6.23
N TYR A 45 -1.57 4.79 6.63
CA TYR A 45 -2.70 3.96 7.06
C TYR A 45 -3.23 3.06 5.92
N ASN A 46 -3.37 3.59 4.70
CA ASN A 46 -3.83 2.78 3.56
C ASN A 46 -2.76 1.79 3.08
N LEU A 47 -1.46 2.16 3.15
CA LEU A 47 -0.37 1.24 2.84
C LEU A 47 -0.33 0.05 3.81
N HIS A 48 -0.63 0.27 5.11
CA HIS A 48 -0.75 -0.82 6.08
C HIS A 48 -1.82 -1.84 5.66
N PHE A 49 -2.99 -1.41 5.19
CA PHE A 49 -3.99 -2.35 4.66
C PHE A 49 -3.49 -3.13 3.44
N LEU A 50 -2.67 -2.48 2.58
CA LEU A 50 -2.06 -3.21 1.46
C LEU A 50 -1.11 -4.30 1.95
N GLU A 51 -0.34 -4.04 3.02
CA GLU A 51 0.52 -5.04 3.65
C GLU A 51 -0.30 -6.22 4.16
N ASP A 52 -1.42 -5.96 4.84
CA ASP A 52 -2.31 -6.99 5.37
C ASP A 52 -2.92 -7.86 4.26
N TYR A 53 -3.25 -7.30 3.09
CA TYR A 53 -3.81 -8.08 1.97
C TYR A 53 -2.85 -9.16 1.45
N PHE A 54 -1.55 -8.97 1.65
CA PHE A 54 -0.50 -9.92 1.28
C PHE A 54 0.11 -10.62 2.49
N THR A 55 -0.60 -10.65 3.61
CA THR A 55 -0.19 -11.35 4.83
C THR A 55 -1.12 -12.53 5.07
N TYR A 56 -0.60 -13.75 5.08
CA TYR A 56 -1.39 -14.98 5.13
C TYR A 56 -2.46 -15.00 6.24
N PRO A 57 -2.18 -14.60 7.51
CA PRO A 57 -3.20 -14.57 8.57
C PRO A 57 -4.39 -13.63 8.31
N HIS A 58 -4.26 -12.65 7.43
CA HIS A 58 -5.35 -11.72 7.10
C HIS A 58 -6.23 -12.17 5.93
N ASN A 59 -5.96 -13.36 5.38
CA ASN A 59 -6.68 -13.90 4.23
C ASN A 59 -7.62 -15.05 4.60
N SER A 60 -8.61 -15.31 3.74
CA SER A 60 -9.71 -16.23 4.00
C SER A 60 -9.29 -17.71 4.18
N HIS A 61 -8.13 -18.07 3.66
CA HIS A 61 -7.59 -19.43 3.74
C HIS A 61 -6.73 -19.69 5.00
N PHE A 62 -6.64 -18.71 5.92
CA PHE A 62 -5.99 -18.92 7.21
C PHE A 62 -6.95 -19.56 8.22
N GLU A 63 -6.58 -20.73 8.71
CA GLU A 63 -7.36 -21.49 9.69
C GLU A 63 -6.78 -21.43 11.12
N GLY A 64 -5.73 -20.63 11.32
CA GLY A 64 -5.05 -20.50 12.60
C GLY A 64 -5.77 -19.58 13.59
N GLY A 65 -5.56 -19.84 14.90
CA GLY A 65 -6.02 -18.94 15.96
C GLY A 65 -5.02 -17.79 16.22
N PHE A 66 -5.35 -16.93 17.18
CA PHE A 66 -4.57 -15.74 17.55
C PHE A 66 -3.06 -16.00 17.76
N ILE A 67 -2.71 -17.08 18.46
CA ILE A 67 -1.30 -17.41 18.72
C ILE A 67 -0.58 -17.75 17.41
N ALA A 68 -1.22 -18.52 16.52
CA ALA A 68 -0.65 -18.86 15.22
C ALA A 68 -0.46 -17.60 14.33
N HIS A 69 -1.41 -16.67 14.37
CA HIS A 69 -1.34 -15.37 13.74
C HIS A 69 -0.09 -14.59 14.22
N CYS A 70 0.04 -14.36 15.54
CA CYS A 70 1.19 -13.63 16.08
C CYS A 70 2.54 -14.30 15.79
N LEU A 71 2.61 -15.63 15.83
CA LEU A 71 3.82 -16.37 15.46
C LEU A 71 4.17 -16.22 13.97
N TYR A 72 3.15 -16.20 13.12
CA TYR A 72 3.35 -15.97 11.69
C TYR A 72 3.89 -14.57 11.42
N GLU A 73 3.27 -13.53 11.97
CA GLU A 73 3.73 -12.14 11.81
C GLU A 73 5.16 -11.92 12.32
N HIS A 74 5.53 -12.58 13.42
CA HIS A 74 6.91 -12.55 13.89
C HIS A 74 7.90 -13.15 12.88
N ARG A 75 7.52 -14.25 12.21
CA ARG A 75 8.33 -14.85 11.12
C ARG A 75 8.36 -13.95 9.88
N LEU A 76 7.21 -13.37 9.52
CA LEU A 76 7.09 -12.43 8.41
C LEU A 76 7.97 -11.20 8.62
N SER A 77 8.00 -10.62 9.82
CA SER A 77 8.90 -9.50 10.13
C SER A 77 10.37 -9.81 9.85
N ARG A 78 10.82 -11.04 10.15
CA ARG A 78 12.18 -11.48 9.84
C ARG A 78 12.40 -11.72 8.35
N ALA A 79 11.41 -12.27 7.66
CA ALA A 79 11.47 -12.47 6.21
C ALA A 79 11.53 -11.13 5.48
N LEU A 80 10.73 -10.15 5.92
CA LEU A 80 10.71 -8.80 5.38
C LEU A 80 12.07 -8.09 5.55
N GLN A 81 12.68 -8.18 6.72
CA GLN A 81 14.01 -7.63 6.98
C GLN A 81 15.08 -8.26 6.07
N ARG A 82 15.04 -9.59 5.88
CA ARG A 82 15.95 -10.28 4.96
C ARG A 82 15.72 -9.84 3.52
N TYR A 83 14.45 -9.83 3.08
CA TYR A 83 14.10 -9.43 1.72
C TYR A 83 14.59 -8.02 1.40
N LEU A 84 14.38 -7.05 2.29
CA LEU A 84 14.85 -5.67 2.14
C LEU A 84 16.39 -5.57 2.15
N HIS A 85 17.06 -6.41 2.92
CA HIS A 85 18.52 -6.47 2.94
C HIS A 85 19.11 -7.03 1.65
N GLU A 86 18.50 -8.08 1.11
CA GLU A 86 18.92 -8.76 -0.11
C GLU A 86 18.53 -7.97 -1.38
N ASN A 87 17.49 -7.14 -1.30
CA ASN A 87 16.96 -6.32 -2.39
C ASN A 87 16.99 -4.83 -2.03
N PRO A 88 18.18 -4.22 -1.82
CA PRO A 88 18.31 -2.86 -1.33
C PRO A 88 17.82 -1.77 -2.31
N ARG A 89 17.56 -2.15 -3.56
CA ARG A 89 16.96 -1.28 -4.58
C ARG A 89 15.89 -2.06 -5.30
N PRO A 90 14.62 -1.73 -5.08
CA PRO A 90 13.57 -2.27 -5.90
C PRO A 90 13.85 -1.93 -7.36
N ALA A 91 13.73 -2.90 -8.23
CA ALA A 91 13.81 -2.65 -9.66
C ALA A 91 12.81 -1.55 -9.99
N ALA A 92 13.25 -0.52 -10.73
CA ALA A 92 12.36 0.52 -11.21
C ALA A 92 11.25 -0.14 -12.02
N THR A 93 10.16 -0.44 -11.37
CA THR A 93 9.00 -1.08 -11.99
C THR A 93 8.37 -0.02 -12.88
N VAL A 94 8.09 -0.36 -14.12
CA VAL A 94 7.31 0.51 -15.01
C VAL A 94 5.97 0.74 -14.32
N LEU A 95 5.76 1.97 -13.86
CA LEU A 95 4.55 2.33 -13.12
C LEU A 95 3.35 2.16 -14.04
N PRO A 96 2.27 1.50 -13.60
CA PRO A 96 1.04 1.42 -14.36
C PRO A 96 0.43 2.81 -14.54
N PRO A 97 -0.42 3.01 -15.54
CA PRO A 97 -1.11 4.28 -15.73
C PRO A 97 -1.92 4.68 -14.48
N PRO A 98 -2.07 5.98 -14.22
CA PRO A 98 -2.57 6.52 -12.94
C PRO A 98 -3.94 6.02 -12.47
N ASP A 99 -4.74 5.46 -13.34
CA ASP A 99 -6.10 4.98 -13.02
C ASP A 99 -6.18 3.47 -12.73
N ALA A 100 -5.02 2.78 -12.75
CA ALA A 100 -4.95 1.32 -12.70
C ALA A 100 -4.70 0.74 -11.29
N VAL A 101 -4.60 1.55 -10.22
CA VAL A 101 -4.25 1.04 -8.86
C VAL A 101 -5.19 -0.09 -8.43
N CYS A 102 -6.50 0.07 -8.63
CA CYS A 102 -7.48 -0.95 -8.23
C CYS A 102 -7.29 -2.25 -9.03
N ALA A 103 -7.13 -2.13 -10.35
CA ALA A 103 -6.96 -3.29 -11.22
C ALA A 103 -5.64 -4.03 -10.93
N VAL A 104 -4.56 -3.28 -10.69
CA VAL A 104 -3.26 -3.83 -10.30
C VAL A 104 -3.33 -4.52 -8.95
N LEU A 105 -4.01 -3.91 -7.98
CA LEU A 105 -4.18 -4.50 -6.64
C LEU A 105 -4.99 -5.80 -6.72
N GLU A 106 -6.07 -5.84 -7.50
CA GLU A 106 -6.89 -7.02 -7.71
C GLU A 106 -6.10 -8.14 -8.40
N GLU A 107 -5.34 -7.82 -9.46
CA GLU A 107 -4.49 -8.77 -10.16
C GLU A 107 -3.42 -9.36 -9.23
N HIS A 108 -2.70 -8.50 -8.50
CA HIS A 108 -1.67 -8.93 -7.55
C HIS A 108 -2.25 -9.78 -6.41
N HIS A 109 -3.38 -9.38 -5.83
CA HIS A 109 -4.03 -10.15 -4.78
C HIS A 109 -4.52 -11.50 -5.30
N SER A 110 -5.13 -11.53 -6.49
CA SER A 110 -5.53 -12.78 -7.14
C SER A 110 -4.35 -13.70 -7.45
N ALA A 111 -3.21 -13.15 -7.84
CA ALA A 111 -1.99 -13.91 -8.04
C ALA A 111 -1.44 -14.46 -6.71
N TYR A 112 -1.40 -13.62 -5.68
CA TYR A 112 -0.97 -13.99 -4.33
C TYR A 112 -1.81 -15.16 -3.76
N MET A 113 -3.12 -15.09 -3.88
CA MET A 113 -4.04 -16.13 -3.38
C MET A 113 -3.86 -17.51 -4.06
N ARG A 114 -3.17 -17.57 -5.20
CA ARG A 114 -2.81 -18.84 -5.88
C ARG A 114 -1.44 -19.38 -5.45
N THR A 115 -0.68 -18.65 -4.65
CA THR A 115 0.64 -19.08 -4.18
C THR A 115 0.55 -19.86 -2.87
N ALA A 116 1.55 -20.69 -2.59
CA ALA A 116 1.67 -21.34 -1.30
C ALA A 116 2.00 -20.33 -0.20
N PRO A 117 1.28 -20.33 0.94
CA PRO A 117 1.56 -19.42 2.03
C PRO A 117 2.97 -19.59 2.59
N SER A 118 3.74 -18.52 2.63
CA SER A 118 5.04 -18.47 3.32
C SER A 118 5.41 -17.02 3.66
N PRO A 119 6.14 -16.79 4.77
CA PRO A 119 6.60 -15.45 5.12
C PRO A 119 7.51 -14.81 4.04
N GLU A 120 8.26 -15.60 3.31
CA GLU A 120 9.13 -15.15 2.23
C GLU A 120 8.31 -14.65 1.02
N ASN A 121 7.27 -15.40 0.68
CA ASN A 121 6.36 -15.03 -0.40
C ASN A 121 5.56 -13.77 -0.03
N ASP A 122 5.03 -13.72 1.19
CA ASP A 122 4.31 -12.56 1.71
C ASP A 122 5.21 -11.31 1.65
N ALA A 123 6.47 -11.41 2.12
CA ALA A 123 7.43 -10.31 2.09
C ALA A 123 7.65 -9.76 0.66
N ALA A 124 7.78 -10.63 -0.33
CA ALA A 124 7.96 -10.23 -1.71
C ALA A 124 6.73 -9.47 -2.27
N TYR A 125 5.51 -9.98 -2.00
CA TYR A 125 4.27 -9.32 -2.43
C TYR A 125 4.02 -8.00 -1.69
N ILE A 126 4.23 -7.96 -0.38
CA ILE A 126 4.11 -6.75 0.43
C ILE A 126 5.00 -5.65 -0.15
N VAL A 127 6.29 -5.90 -0.31
CA VAL A 127 7.22 -4.88 -0.80
C VAL A 127 6.86 -4.44 -2.20
N SER A 128 6.65 -5.37 -3.13
CA SER A 128 6.36 -5.03 -4.53
C SER A 128 5.08 -4.22 -4.68
N CYS A 129 4.00 -4.58 -3.98
CA CYS A 129 2.73 -3.90 -4.08
C CYS A 129 2.75 -2.54 -3.36
N THR A 130 3.31 -2.48 -2.15
CA THR A 130 3.38 -1.25 -1.36
C THR A 130 4.25 -0.19 -2.05
N GLU A 131 5.37 -0.59 -2.64
CA GLU A 131 6.22 0.31 -3.42
C GLU A 131 5.52 0.81 -4.68
N LEU A 132 4.89 -0.09 -5.45
CA LEU A 132 4.18 0.28 -6.66
C LEU A 132 3.10 1.33 -6.36
N VAL A 133 2.24 1.06 -5.39
CA VAL A 133 1.13 1.95 -5.01
C VAL A 133 1.65 3.24 -4.37
N GLY A 134 2.62 3.14 -3.45
CA GLY A 134 3.22 4.29 -2.79
C GLY A 134 3.88 5.25 -3.78
N TRP A 135 4.66 4.73 -4.72
CA TRP A 135 5.28 5.52 -5.78
C TRP A 135 4.26 6.18 -6.69
N GLU A 136 3.19 5.48 -7.05
CA GLU A 136 2.16 6.02 -7.93
C GLU A 136 1.43 7.20 -7.29
N VAL A 137 1.04 7.06 -6.01
CA VAL A 137 0.39 8.13 -5.24
C VAL A 137 1.34 9.33 -5.09
N PHE A 138 2.61 9.09 -4.73
CA PHE A 138 3.61 10.14 -4.57
C PHE A 138 3.95 10.85 -5.88
N ALA A 139 4.08 10.12 -6.99
CA ALA A 139 4.35 10.70 -8.30
C ALA A 139 3.18 11.56 -8.80
N ALA A 140 1.93 11.14 -8.55
CA ALA A 140 0.75 11.93 -8.88
C ALA A 140 0.73 13.26 -8.10
N PHE A 141 0.98 13.20 -6.78
CA PHE A 141 1.11 14.39 -5.94
C PHE A 141 2.23 15.33 -6.43
N SER A 142 3.42 14.78 -6.73
CA SER A 142 4.57 15.58 -7.18
C SER A 142 4.29 16.30 -8.50
N ARG A 143 3.61 15.66 -9.45
CA ARG A 143 3.19 16.28 -10.71
C ARG A 143 2.22 17.43 -10.49
N GLN A 144 1.22 17.25 -9.62
CA GLN A 144 0.22 18.28 -9.32
C GLN A 144 0.86 19.48 -8.59
N ALA A 145 1.73 19.23 -7.61
CA ALA A 145 2.46 20.27 -6.89
C ALA A 145 3.36 21.09 -7.83
N ALA A 146 4.03 20.44 -8.79
CA ALA A 146 4.84 21.13 -9.80
C ALA A 146 3.96 22.00 -10.72
N SER A 147 2.83 21.49 -11.19
CA SER A 147 1.88 22.22 -12.03
C SER A 147 1.28 23.42 -11.33
N ALA A 148 0.88 23.27 -10.05
CA ALA A 148 0.35 24.36 -9.24
C ALA A 148 1.39 25.48 -9.02
N ARG A 149 2.66 25.11 -8.77
CA ARG A 149 3.76 26.09 -8.65
C ARG A 149 4.04 26.83 -9.95
N ALA A 150 4.03 26.11 -11.08
CA ALA A 150 4.21 26.70 -12.40
C ALA A 150 3.08 27.70 -12.72
N LEU A 151 1.83 27.35 -12.47
CA LEU A 151 0.68 28.22 -12.68
C LEU A 151 0.77 29.48 -11.79
N ALA A 152 1.07 29.32 -10.49
CA ALA A 152 1.24 30.44 -9.59
C ALA A 152 2.39 31.38 -10.00
N PHE A 153 3.47 30.83 -10.54
CA PHE A 153 4.55 31.63 -11.11
C PHE A 153 4.09 32.42 -12.35
N MET A 154 3.41 31.75 -13.30
CA MET A 154 2.89 32.39 -14.52
C MET A 154 1.93 33.53 -14.21
N GLN A 155 1.00 33.33 -13.25
CA GLN A 155 0.10 34.38 -12.77
C GLN A 155 0.85 35.56 -12.15
N ARG A 156 1.93 35.31 -11.39
CA ARG A 156 2.75 36.37 -10.77
C ARG A 156 3.51 37.20 -11.79
N VAL A 157 3.92 36.60 -12.91
CA VAL A 157 4.67 37.28 -13.98
C VAL A 157 3.78 37.77 -15.14
N GLY A 158 2.46 37.61 -15.03
CA GLY A 158 1.49 38.15 -15.99
C GLY A 158 1.45 37.42 -17.34
N ILE A 159 1.82 36.12 -17.36
CA ILE A 159 1.83 35.30 -18.59
C ILE A 159 0.55 34.40 -18.67
N ALA A 160 -0.29 34.38 -17.64
CA ALA A 160 -1.55 33.60 -17.59
C ALA A 160 -2.74 34.52 -17.25
#